data_9fcc043f4a201c0e4aafcb222191d881
#
_entry.id   9fcc043f4a201c0e4aafcb222191d881
#
_cell.length_a   1.000
_cell.length_b   1.000
_cell.length_c   1.000
_cell.angle_alpha   90.00
_cell.angle_beta   90.00
_cell.angle_gamma   90.00
#
_symmetry.space_group_name_H-M   'P 1'
#
loop_
_entity.id
_entity.type
_entity.pdbx_description
1 polymer ?
#
loop_
_entity_poly.entity_id
_entity_poly.type
_entity_poly.pdbx_seq_one_letter_code
_entity_poly.pdbx_strand_id
1 'polypeptide(L)'
;DLSSRFTYMPQGETRHVIDATVAYNERDVLQLDGDYDAEGEGALDANLAFLDVPMEMLSPFILPAQLMGFKGPMAGDIKVTGPMSGLLFNGALLPKDVHLLSKPYNIDLALANDSIILNNSRIDFDDFKFYGADTNPLTLNGHVDFSNLDEIFMSLSLNGRNFKLVEAKPSNRSLLYGDMYGDFFARVIGSTKDLTIRGLVRVLPTTDITYVMSETVLYQTDRLEDIVTFVDFSAPPPPRDEIPRTSFTGIDMNLTLSIEDGAMLRGEFSADKQSYVYVQGGGNMTMTYSPAGVLNMSGRYTINEGKMKYTLPVIPLKTFSIHPGSYVEFIGPVSNPVLHLTATERVRSAVSQGERGSRNVAFDVGLKLTNTLD
;
A
#
# COMPACT_ATOMS: atom_id res chain seq x y z
N ASP A 1 4.61 26.86 0.10
CA ASP A 1 4.30 27.68 -1.08
C ASP A 1 5.13 27.20 -2.28
N LEU A 2 4.47 27.10 -3.45
CA LEU A 2 5.09 26.77 -4.72
C LEU A 2 5.06 28.03 -5.59
N SER A 3 6.21 28.39 -6.16
CA SER A 3 6.31 29.47 -7.14
C SER A 3 7.16 29.05 -8.33
N SER A 4 6.92 29.64 -9.48
CA SER A 4 7.69 29.39 -10.69
C SER A 4 8.03 30.70 -11.40
N ARG A 5 9.20 30.70 -12.02
CA ARG A 5 9.65 31.78 -12.91
C ARG A 5 9.95 31.13 -14.26
N PHE A 6 9.50 31.75 -15.30
CA PHE A 6 9.79 31.32 -16.66
C PHE A 6 10.26 32.52 -17.48
N THR A 7 11.37 32.35 -18.18
CA THR A 7 11.94 33.35 -19.08
C THR A 7 12.09 32.71 -20.47
N TYR A 8 11.66 33.45 -21.46
CA TYR A 8 11.73 33.06 -22.87
C TYR A 8 12.30 34.22 -23.66
N MET A 9 13.48 34.04 -24.27
CA MET A 9 14.20 35.08 -24.99
C MET A 9 14.48 34.63 -26.42
N PRO A 10 13.91 35.28 -27.45
CA PRO A 10 14.22 34.98 -28.84
C PRO A 10 15.67 35.38 -29.16
N GLN A 11 16.41 34.46 -29.82
CA GLN A 11 17.75 34.68 -30.36
C GLN A 11 17.75 34.41 -31.88
N GLY A 12 17.12 35.29 -32.65
CA GLY A 12 16.95 35.10 -34.08
C GLY A 12 15.55 34.74 -34.49
N GLU A 13 15.37 34.11 -35.67
CA GLU A 13 14.03 33.78 -36.23
C GLU A 13 13.43 32.49 -35.64
N THR A 14 14.26 31.50 -35.32
CA THR A 14 13.78 30.17 -34.87
C THR A 14 14.31 29.76 -33.51
N ARG A 15 15.44 30.30 -33.07
CA ARG A 15 16.09 29.91 -31.80
C ARG A 15 15.64 30.77 -30.65
N HIS A 16 15.35 30.09 -29.52
CA HIS A 16 14.87 30.73 -28.29
C HIS A 16 15.59 30.15 -27.07
N VAL A 17 16.08 31.03 -26.19
CA VAL A 17 16.61 30.60 -24.90
C VAL A 17 15.48 30.46 -23.93
N ILE A 18 15.46 29.36 -23.20
CA ILE A 18 14.46 29.03 -22.17
C ILE A 18 15.20 28.93 -20.83
N ASP A 19 14.67 29.61 -19.84
CA ASP A 19 15.07 29.47 -18.44
C ASP A 19 13.80 29.36 -17.59
N ALA A 20 13.73 28.33 -16.77
CA ALA A 20 12.62 28.12 -15.86
C ALA A 20 13.13 27.66 -14.51
N THR A 21 12.59 28.24 -13.45
CA THR A 21 12.91 27.88 -12.07
C THR A 21 11.63 27.60 -11.31
N VAL A 22 11.59 26.50 -10.57
CA VAL A 22 10.53 26.19 -9.62
C VAL A 22 11.12 26.29 -8.22
N ALA A 23 10.48 27.11 -7.37
CA ALA A 23 10.86 27.24 -5.97
C ALA A 23 9.75 26.69 -5.05
N TYR A 24 10.18 25.98 -4.01
CA TYR A 24 9.34 25.47 -2.95
C TYR A 24 9.79 26.03 -1.60
N ASN A 25 8.84 26.68 -0.90
CA ASN A 25 9.14 27.39 0.36
C ASN A 25 10.34 28.33 0.23
N GLU A 26 10.34 29.17 -0.83
CA GLU A 26 11.37 30.17 -1.12
C GLU A 26 12.77 29.62 -1.49
N ARG A 27 12.88 28.30 -1.75
CA ARG A 27 14.11 27.67 -2.23
C ARG A 27 13.90 27.14 -3.63
N ASP A 28 14.84 27.43 -4.52
CA ASP A 28 14.86 26.85 -5.86
C ASP A 28 15.10 25.33 -5.73
N VAL A 29 14.18 24.55 -6.26
CA VAL A 29 14.22 23.07 -6.20
C VAL A 29 14.37 22.43 -7.58
N LEU A 30 13.93 23.12 -8.64
CA LEU A 30 14.05 22.64 -10.01
C LEU A 30 14.46 23.80 -10.90
N GLN A 31 15.45 23.60 -11.75
CA GLN A 31 15.91 24.58 -12.71
C GLN A 31 16.04 23.94 -14.09
N LEU A 32 15.46 24.57 -15.10
CA LEU A 32 15.59 24.22 -16.52
C LEU A 32 16.28 25.36 -17.24
N ASP A 33 17.36 25.09 -17.92
CA ASP A 33 18.05 26.03 -18.79
C ASP A 33 18.39 25.38 -20.12
N GLY A 34 18.20 26.10 -21.23
CA GLY A 34 18.50 25.55 -22.53
C GLY A 34 17.99 26.36 -23.71
N ASP A 35 18.07 25.74 -24.87
CA ASP A 35 17.68 26.30 -26.15
C ASP A 35 16.53 25.50 -26.77
N TYR A 36 15.60 26.21 -27.34
CA TYR A 36 14.54 25.66 -28.19
C TYR A 36 14.69 26.22 -29.60
N ASP A 37 14.76 25.34 -30.59
CA ASP A 37 14.72 25.70 -32.01
C ASP A 37 13.34 25.39 -32.58
N ALA A 38 12.65 26.40 -33.06
CA ALA A 38 11.30 26.27 -33.61
C ALA A 38 11.29 25.83 -35.08
N GLU A 39 12.45 25.55 -35.69
CA GLU A 39 12.54 25.05 -37.05
C GLU A 39 12.02 23.61 -37.18
N GLY A 40 11.21 23.34 -38.17
CA GLY A 40 10.66 21.99 -38.43
C GLY A 40 9.69 21.51 -37.36
N GLU A 41 9.98 20.37 -36.70
CA GLU A 41 9.17 19.82 -35.61
C GLU A 41 9.45 20.45 -34.26
N GLY A 42 10.38 21.41 -34.23
CA GLY A 42 10.90 22.00 -32.98
C GLY A 42 11.87 21.06 -32.27
N ALA A 43 12.97 21.56 -31.77
CA ALA A 43 13.95 20.78 -31.04
C ALA A 43 14.34 21.47 -29.74
N LEU A 44 14.46 20.68 -28.66
CA LEU A 44 14.89 21.12 -27.35
C LEU A 44 16.33 20.62 -27.10
N ASP A 45 17.16 21.47 -26.53
CA ASP A 45 18.47 21.13 -25.93
C ASP A 45 18.56 21.86 -24.60
N ALA A 46 18.20 21.17 -23.51
CA ALA A 46 18.08 21.78 -22.19
C ALA A 46 18.68 20.90 -21.10
N ASN A 47 19.11 21.53 -20.02
CA ASN A 47 19.50 20.87 -18.79
C ASN A 47 18.39 21.08 -17.74
N LEU A 48 18.01 20.02 -17.07
CA LEU A 48 17.04 20.01 -15.98
C LEU A 48 17.77 19.60 -14.70
N ALA A 49 18.03 20.56 -13.83
CA ALA A 49 18.70 20.36 -12.54
C ALA A 49 17.67 20.14 -11.43
N PHE A 50 17.82 19.04 -10.70
CA PHE A 50 17.09 18.73 -9.47
C PHE A 50 17.93 19.21 -8.28
N LEU A 51 17.52 20.31 -7.65
CA LEU A 51 18.20 20.95 -6.54
C LEU A 51 17.57 20.51 -5.20
N ASP A 52 17.72 19.21 -4.88
CA ASP A 52 17.06 18.60 -3.72
C ASP A 52 15.50 18.73 -3.77
N VAL A 53 14.93 18.34 -4.90
CA VAL A 53 13.46 18.36 -5.12
C VAL A 53 12.77 17.50 -4.06
N PRO A 54 11.88 18.05 -3.23
CA PRO A 54 11.08 17.24 -2.30
C PRO A 54 10.14 16.32 -3.09
N MET A 55 10.36 15.00 -2.97
CA MET A 55 9.59 14.00 -3.72
C MET A 55 8.11 13.98 -3.36
N GLU A 56 7.73 14.55 -2.22
CA GLU A 56 6.33 14.80 -1.83
C GLU A 56 5.59 15.63 -2.87
N MET A 57 6.26 16.55 -3.54
CA MET A 57 5.67 17.39 -4.60
C MET A 57 5.31 16.58 -5.84
N LEU A 58 6.09 15.54 -6.15
CA LEU A 58 5.92 14.71 -7.34
C LEU A 58 5.01 13.51 -7.09
N SER A 59 4.84 13.10 -5.82
CA SER A 59 4.05 11.94 -5.44
C SER A 59 2.64 11.90 -6.06
N PRO A 60 1.85 12.99 -6.06
CA PRO A 60 0.49 12.97 -6.62
C PRO A 60 0.42 12.72 -8.12
N PHE A 61 1.52 12.94 -8.85
CA PHE A 61 1.60 12.75 -10.30
C PHE A 61 2.08 11.34 -10.68
N ILE A 62 2.74 10.63 -9.74
CA ILE A 62 3.41 9.35 -10.01
C ILE A 62 2.65 8.19 -9.33
N LEU A 63 2.08 8.43 -8.14
CA LEU A 63 1.48 7.40 -7.29
C LEU A 63 0.03 7.73 -6.96
N PRO A 64 -0.78 6.70 -6.60
CA PRO A 64 -2.12 6.92 -6.06
C PRO A 64 -2.02 7.59 -4.68
N ALA A 65 -2.13 8.91 -4.65
CA ALA A 65 -1.85 9.77 -3.49
C ALA A 65 -2.56 9.39 -2.19
N GLN A 66 -3.69 8.68 -2.28
CA GLN A 66 -4.44 8.20 -1.11
C GLN A 66 -3.81 6.97 -0.44
N LEU A 67 -3.05 6.18 -1.20
CA LEU A 67 -2.47 4.93 -0.73
C LEU A 67 -0.96 5.03 -0.51
N MET A 68 -0.26 5.74 -1.40
CA MET A 68 1.19 5.79 -1.42
C MET A 68 1.70 7.21 -1.66
N GLY A 69 2.92 7.48 -1.24
CA GLY A 69 3.61 8.73 -1.49
C GLY A 69 5.12 8.59 -1.32
N PHE A 70 5.85 9.51 -1.90
CA PHE A 70 7.27 9.66 -1.62
C PHE A 70 7.51 10.71 -0.54
N LYS A 71 8.64 10.59 0.14
CA LYS A 71 9.18 11.57 1.07
C LYS A 71 10.68 11.66 0.90
N GLY A 72 11.24 12.85 1.06
CA GLY A 72 12.68 13.09 1.00
C GLY A 72 13.11 13.74 -0.32
N PRO A 73 14.33 14.31 -0.35
CA PRO A 73 14.81 15.04 -1.50
C PRO A 73 15.46 14.15 -2.56
N MET A 74 15.28 14.55 -3.82
CA MET A 74 15.94 13.99 -5.00
C MET A 74 16.83 15.06 -5.62
N ALA A 75 18.10 14.76 -5.84
CA ALA A 75 19.03 15.62 -6.55
C ALA A 75 19.46 14.99 -7.88
N GLY A 76 20.01 15.78 -8.79
CA GLY A 76 20.60 15.28 -10.04
C GLY A 76 20.45 16.24 -11.20
N ASP A 77 21.00 15.82 -12.34
CA ASP A 77 20.99 16.57 -13.57
C ASP A 77 20.55 15.67 -14.73
N ILE A 78 19.61 16.18 -15.52
CA ILE A 78 19.08 15.49 -16.69
C ILE A 78 19.23 16.39 -17.90
N LYS A 79 19.97 15.93 -18.90
CA LYS A 79 20.00 16.53 -20.23
C LYS A 79 18.78 16.07 -21.03
N VAL A 80 18.02 17.01 -21.55
CA VAL A 80 16.83 16.77 -22.37
C VAL A 80 17.14 17.26 -23.79
N THR A 81 17.11 16.37 -24.78
CA THR A 81 17.46 16.71 -26.16
C THR A 81 16.48 16.07 -27.15
N GLY A 82 16.32 16.68 -28.31
CA GLY A 82 15.57 16.11 -29.43
C GLY A 82 14.32 16.88 -29.82
N PRO A 83 13.60 16.40 -30.84
CA PRO A 83 12.35 17.01 -31.27
C PRO A 83 11.26 16.87 -30.19
N MET A 84 10.32 17.81 -30.16
CA MET A 84 9.21 17.77 -29.21
C MET A 84 8.34 16.51 -29.29
N SER A 85 8.37 15.84 -30.43
CA SER A 85 7.70 14.56 -30.66
C SER A 85 8.44 13.33 -30.10
N GLY A 86 9.73 13.49 -29.69
CA GLY A 86 10.55 12.38 -29.22
C GLY A 86 11.75 12.88 -28.40
N LEU A 87 11.48 13.43 -27.22
CA LEU A 87 12.53 13.92 -26.32
C LEU A 87 13.33 12.75 -25.71
N LEU A 88 14.65 12.91 -25.66
CA LEU A 88 15.57 11.99 -25.03
C LEU A 88 16.07 12.59 -23.71
N PHE A 89 15.99 11.79 -22.66
CA PHE A 89 16.42 12.14 -21.32
C PHE A 89 17.68 11.35 -20.95
N ASN A 90 18.76 12.05 -20.62
CA ASN A 90 20.04 11.46 -20.25
C ASN A 90 20.56 12.13 -18.98
N GLY A 91 21.05 11.36 -18.02
CA GLY A 91 21.57 11.94 -16.78
C GLY A 91 21.53 10.99 -15.62
N ALA A 92 21.52 11.54 -14.42
CA ALA A 92 21.45 10.77 -13.19
C ALA A 92 20.62 11.49 -12.12
N LEU A 93 19.83 10.72 -11.39
CA LEU A 93 19.12 11.15 -10.20
C LEU A 93 19.69 10.45 -8.98
N LEU A 94 19.90 11.17 -7.91
CA LEU A 94 20.43 10.69 -6.64
C LEU A 94 19.36 10.87 -5.56
N PRO A 95 18.73 9.77 -5.09
CA PRO A 95 17.90 9.80 -3.88
C PRO A 95 18.78 10.20 -2.69
N LYS A 96 18.30 11.13 -1.87
CA LYS A 96 18.94 11.50 -0.62
C LYS A 96 17.95 11.24 0.52
N ASP A 97 18.01 10.04 1.08
CA ASP A 97 17.07 9.63 2.11
C ASP A 97 15.59 9.68 1.62
N VAL A 98 15.38 9.16 0.42
CA VAL A 98 14.04 9.09 -0.18
C VAL A 98 13.34 7.84 0.29
N HIS A 99 12.10 7.99 0.71
CA HIS A 99 11.23 6.91 1.20
C HIS A 99 9.98 6.79 0.35
N LEU A 100 9.57 5.56 0.07
CA LEU A 100 8.26 5.22 -0.45
C LEU A 100 7.36 4.81 0.73
N LEU A 101 6.29 5.56 0.95
CA LEU A 101 5.44 5.44 2.13
C LEU A 101 4.05 4.96 1.76
N SER A 102 3.47 4.10 2.60
CA SER A 102 2.03 3.87 2.65
C SER A 102 1.51 4.07 4.07
N LYS A 103 0.98 5.26 4.34
CA LYS A 103 0.49 5.63 5.68
C LYS A 103 -0.61 4.71 6.20
N PRO A 104 -1.64 4.32 5.40
CA PRO A 104 -2.69 3.42 5.86
C PRO A 104 -2.18 2.06 6.30
N TYR A 105 -1.12 1.57 5.65
CA TYR A 105 -0.56 0.24 5.91
C TYR A 105 0.74 0.26 6.70
N ASN A 106 1.19 1.43 7.17
CA ASN A 106 2.47 1.59 7.89
C ASN A 106 3.67 0.99 7.15
N ILE A 107 3.68 1.12 5.83
CA ILE A 107 4.81 0.72 5.00
C ILE A 107 5.71 1.93 4.82
N ASP A 108 7.00 1.74 5.10
CA ASP A 108 8.06 2.73 4.91
C ASP A 108 9.27 2.03 4.30
N LEU A 109 9.53 2.32 3.01
CA LEU A 109 10.63 1.74 2.26
C LEU A 109 11.63 2.84 1.90
N ALA A 110 12.78 2.83 2.56
CA ALA A 110 13.89 3.70 2.22
C ALA A 110 14.56 3.24 0.92
N LEU A 111 14.71 4.12 -0.04
CA LEU A 111 15.48 3.88 -1.27
C LEU A 111 16.97 3.89 -0.94
N ALA A 112 17.75 3.02 -1.58
CA ALA A 112 19.20 3.16 -1.54
C ALA A 112 19.62 4.54 -2.08
N ASN A 113 20.66 5.13 -1.46
CA ASN A 113 21.22 6.39 -1.93
C ASN A 113 22.16 6.18 -3.14
N ASP A 114 21.78 5.26 -4.03
CA ASP A 114 22.50 4.95 -5.25
C ASP A 114 21.97 5.75 -6.42
N SER A 115 22.85 6.14 -7.33
CA SER A 115 22.44 6.90 -8.51
C SER A 115 21.54 6.10 -9.44
N ILE A 116 20.42 6.70 -9.81
CA ILE A 116 19.50 6.19 -10.83
C ILE A 116 19.91 6.80 -12.16
N ILE A 117 20.48 6.01 -13.05
CA ILE A 117 20.99 6.46 -14.33
C ILE A 117 19.91 6.43 -15.39
N LEU A 118 19.75 7.56 -16.08
CA LEU A 118 18.89 7.71 -17.24
C LEU A 118 19.75 7.70 -18.51
N ASN A 119 19.45 6.82 -19.43
CA ASN A 119 20.13 6.72 -20.70
C ASN A 119 19.10 6.60 -21.84
N ASN A 120 19.03 7.63 -22.70
CA ASN A 120 18.05 7.69 -23.80
C ASN A 120 16.62 7.35 -23.36
N SER A 121 16.11 8.05 -22.36
CA SER A 121 14.76 7.89 -21.79
C SER A 121 14.51 6.50 -21.19
N ARG A 122 15.57 5.82 -20.76
CA ARG A 122 15.50 4.52 -20.11
C ARG A 122 16.27 4.54 -18.80
N ILE A 123 15.68 3.91 -17.79
CA ILE A 123 16.31 3.63 -16.50
C ILE A 123 16.55 2.12 -16.43
N ASP A 124 17.80 1.72 -16.19
CA ASP A 124 18.16 0.34 -15.89
C ASP A 124 18.48 0.21 -14.39
N PHE A 125 17.82 -0.75 -13.73
CA PHE A 125 18.06 -1.11 -12.35
C PHE A 125 18.89 -2.38 -12.29
N ASP A 126 20.02 -2.32 -11.61
CA ASP A 126 20.91 -3.45 -11.36
C ASP A 126 21.12 -3.55 -9.84
N ASP A 127 20.42 -4.53 -9.23
CA ASP A 127 20.41 -4.73 -7.78
C ASP A 127 20.09 -3.47 -6.95
N PHE A 128 19.21 -2.61 -7.46
CA PHE A 128 18.77 -1.43 -6.73
C PHE A 128 17.96 -1.85 -5.50
N LYS A 129 18.28 -1.26 -4.34
CA LYS A 129 17.78 -1.73 -3.05
C LYS A 129 16.77 -0.80 -2.43
N PHE A 130 15.77 -1.42 -1.81
CA PHE A 130 14.86 -0.79 -0.87
C PHE A 130 15.06 -1.45 0.49
N TYR A 131 15.02 -0.67 1.55
CA TYR A 131 15.14 -1.13 2.92
C TYR A 131 13.82 -0.87 3.64
N GLY A 132 13.32 -1.88 4.33
CA GLY A 132 12.18 -1.76 5.22
C GLY A 132 12.64 -1.39 6.64
N ALA A 133 11.99 -1.97 7.64
CA ALA A 133 12.29 -1.71 9.04
C ALA A 133 13.58 -2.41 9.54
N ASP A 134 14.20 -3.28 8.72
CA ASP A 134 15.47 -3.94 9.04
C ASP A 134 16.50 -3.79 7.90
N THR A 135 17.62 -4.50 8.02
CA THR A 135 18.74 -4.41 7.08
C THR A 135 18.64 -5.34 5.88
N ASN A 136 17.67 -6.26 5.85
CA ASN A 136 17.46 -7.14 4.71
C ASN A 136 16.85 -6.33 3.56
N PRO A 137 17.47 -6.26 2.38
CA PRO A 137 16.94 -5.46 1.30
C PRO A 137 15.86 -6.18 0.49
N LEU A 138 15.00 -5.38 -0.10
CA LEU A 138 14.19 -5.73 -1.25
C LEU A 138 14.91 -5.22 -2.49
N THR A 139 15.28 -6.10 -3.41
CA THR A 139 16.12 -5.80 -4.56
C THR A 139 15.29 -5.69 -5.82
N LEU A 140 15.50 -4.63 -6.59
CA LEU A 140 14.85 -4.35 -7.87
C LEU A 140 15.86 -4.50 -9.01
N ASN A 141 15.50 -5.27 -10.03
CA ASN A 141 16.24 -5.45 -11.26
C ASN A 141 15.35 -5.23 -12.47
N GLY A 142 15.92 -4.80 -13.58
CA GLY A 142 15.21 -4.62 -14.85
C GLY A 142 15.25 -3.19 -15.33
N HIS A 143 14.23 -2.77 -16.07
CA HIS A 143 14.23 -1.44 -16.67
C HIS A 143 12.84 -0.82 -16.78
N VAL A 144 12.85 0.51 -16.89
CA VAL A 144 11.71 1.35 -17.25
C VAL A 144 12.10 2.19 -18.46
N ASP A 145 11.32 2.10 -19.54
CA ASP A 145 11.49 2.86 -20.78
C ASP A 145 10.34 3.87 -20.90
N PHE A 146 10.68 5.14 -20.89
CA PHE A 146 9.76 6.27 -21.02
C PHE A 146 10.06 7.13 -22.25
N SER A 147 10.64 6.53 -23.31
CA SER A 147 10.81 7.18 -24.61
C SER A 147 9.47 7.63 -25.23
N ASN A 148 8.39 6.96 -24.83
CA ASN A 148 7.01 7.41 -25.07
C ASN A 148 6.35 7.74 -23.75
N LEU A 149 6.20 9.02 -23.43
CA LEU A 149 5.60 9.47 -22.16
C LEU A 149 4.10 9.15 -22.04
N ASP A 150 3.40 8.92 -23.14
CA ASP A 150 2.00 8.51 -23.15
C ASP A 150 1.81 7.03 -22.79
N GLU A 151 2.88 6.23 -22.89
CA GLU A 151 2.87 4.79 -22.64
C GLU A 151 4.25 4.31 -22.18
N ILE A 152 4.49 4.40 -20.87
CA ILE A 152 5.75 3.98 -20.26
C ILE A 152 5.77 2.45 -20.17
N PHE A 153 6.80 1.83 -20.71
CA PHE A 153 7.02 0.38 -20.65
C PHE A 153 7.95 0.03 -19.48
N MET A 154 7.66 -1.10 -18.83
CA MET A 154 8.51 -1.60 -17.77
C MET A 154 8.68 -3.12 -17.82
N SER A 155 9.87 -3.58 -17.44
CA SER A 155 10.18 -4.98 -17.23
C SER A 155 11.05 -5.09 -15.97
N LEU A 156 10.39 -5.36 -14.85
CA LEU A 156 10.99 -5.29 -13.52
C LEU A 156 10.87 -6.64 -12.81
N SER A 157 11.85 -6.98 -12.02
CA SER A 157 11.81 -8.09 -11.07
C SER A 157 12.18 -7.60 -9.67
N LEU A 158 11.36 -8.00 -8.70
CA LEU A 158 11.50 -7.65 -7.29
C LEU A 158 11.81 -8.92 -6.50
N ASN A 159 12.83 -8.88 -5.65
CA ASN A 159 13.23 -10.02 -4.82
C ASN A 159 13.64 -9.56 -3.42
N GLY A 160 13.03 -10.15 -2.39
CA GLY A 160 13.39 -9.93 -1.00
C GLY A 160 13.24 -11.23 -0.22
N ARG A 161 14.18 -11.51 0.69
CA ARG A 161 14.12 -12.66 1.58
C ARG A 161 14.20 -12.21 3.02
N ASN A 162 13.34 -12.76 3.85
CA ASN A 162 13.22 -12.40 5.25
C ASN A 162 13.16 -10.86 5.42
N PHE A 163 12.40 -10.21 4.53
CA PHE A 163 12.27 -8.77 4.47
C PHE A 163 11.22 -8.31 5.47
N LYS A 164 11.58 -7.35 6.32
CA LYS A 164 10.64 -6.76 7.28
C LYS A 164 9.88 -5.61 6.61
N LEU A 165 8.68 -5.91 6.13
CA LEU A 165 7.83 -4.95 5.41
C LEU A 165 7.16 -3.94 6.33
N VAL A 166 6.74 -4.39 7.51
CA VAL A 166 6.03 -3.56 8.50
C VAL A 166 6.69 -3.74 9.85
N GLU A 167 6.92 -2.61 10.53
CA GLU A 167 7.19 -2.51 11.96
C GLU A 167 6.45 -1.30 12.50
N ALA A 168 5.31 -1.52 13.12
CA ALA A 168 4.49 -0.40 13.55
C ALA A 168 3.75 -0.68 14.85
N LYS A 169 3.70 0.33 15.70
CA LYS A 169 2.86 0.32 16.90
C LYS A 169 1.41 0.62 16.54
N PRO A 170 0.43 0.15 17.37
CA PRO A 170 -0.97 0.50 17.18
C PRO A 170 -1.19 2.01 17.08
N SER A 171 -1.92 2.44 16.04
CA SER A 171 -2.27 3.83 15.79
C SER A 171 -3.74 3.91 15.36
N ASN A 172 -4.39 5.04 15.67
CA ASN A 172 -5.77 5.30 15.22
C ASN A 172 -5.86 5.72 13.74
N ARG A 173 -4.70 5.88 13.09
CA ARG A 173 -4.59 6.34 11.68
C ARG A 173 -4.15 5.27 10.71
N SER A 174 -3.90 4.05 11.19
CA SER A 174 -3.40 2.97 10.36
C SER A 174 -4.29 1.74 10.40
N LEU A 175 -4.42 1.08 9.26
CA LEU A 175 -5.16 -0.16 9.11
C LEU A 175 -4.32 -1.39 9.47
N LEU A 176 -2.99 -1.26 9.44
CA LEU A 176 -2.06 -2.36 9.64
C LEU A 176 -1.00 -1.97 10.66
N TYR A 177 -0.75 -2.82 11.66
CA TYR A 177 0.32 -2.63 12.61
C TYR A 177 0.85 -3.96 13.15
N GLY A 178 2.01 -3.95 13.80
CA GLY A 178 2.75 -5.12 14.24
C GLY A 178 4.02 -5.31 13.44
N ASP A 179 4.50 -6.54 13.34
CA ASP A 179 5.71 -6.93 12.65
C ASP A 179 5.38 -7.89 11.50
N MET A 180 5.69 -7.53 10.26
CA MET A 180 5.46 -8.37 9.09
C MET A 180 6.78 -8.72 8.41
N TYR A 181 7.08 -10.00 8.38
CA TYR A 181 8.23 -10.57 7.68
C TYR A 181 7.78 -11.44 6.52
N GLY A 182 8.46 -11.33 5.39
CA GLY A 182 8.14 -12.13 4.23
C GLY A 182 9.28 -12.34 3.26
N ASP A 183 9.12 -13.37 2.43
CA ASP A 183 9.84 -13.50 1.18
C ASP A 183 8.94 -12.95 0.07
N PHE A 184 9.49 -12.05 -0.72
CA PHE A 184 8.79 -11.39 -1.81
C PHE A 184 9.49 -11.70 -3.13
N PHE A 185 8.72 -12.14 -4.09
CA PHE A 185 9.19 -12.34 -5.43
C PHE A 185 8.11 -11.89 -6.40
N ALA A 186 8.39 -10.88 -7.21
CA ALA A 186 7.45 -10.39 -8.20
C ALA A 186 8.13 -10.03 -9.51
N ARG A 187 7.39 -10.22 -10.61
CA ARG A 187 7.75 -9.79 -11.95
C ARG A 187 6.65 -8.90 -12.49
N VAL A 188 7.04 -7.72 -12.98
CA VAL A 188 6.16 -6.72 -13.55
C VAL A 188 6.60 -6.48 -14.98
N ILE A 189 5.73 -6.72 -15.95
CA ILE A 189 6.04 -6.57 -17.38
C ILE A 189 4.85 -5.92 -18.08
N GLY A 190 5.12 -4.97 -18.93
CA GLY A 190 4.12 -4.34 -19.80
C GLY A 190 4.21 -2.83 -19.77
N SER A 191 3.18 -2.18 -20.30
CA SER A 191 3.06 -0.74 -20.31
C SER A 191 2.13 -0.24 -19.21
N THR A 192 2.12 1.06 -18.98
CA THR A 192 1.17 1.72 -18.07
C THR A 192 -0.30 1.50 -18.41
N LYS A 193 -0.59 1.05 -19.66
CA LYS A 193 -1.95 0.74 -20.13
C LYS A 193 -2.31 -0.74 -20.02
N ASP A 194 -1.29 -1.62 -20.04
CA ASP A 194 -1.46 -3.08 -19.96
C ASP A 194 -0.29 -3.69 -19.20
N LEU A 195 -0.48 -3.86 -17.91
CA LEU A 195 0.55 -4.28 -16.97
C LEU A 195 0.27 -5.68 -16.43
N THR A 196 1.21 -6.58 -16.63
CA THR A 196 1.16 -7.95 -16.11
C THR A 196 2.04 -8.06 -14.87
N ILE A 197 1.45 -8.51 -13.74
CA ILE A 197 2.14 -8.75 -12.49
C ILE A 197 2.01 -10.22 -12.09
N ARG A 198 3.13 -10.90 -11.86
CA ARG A 198 3.18 -12.29 -11.40
C ARG A 198 4.15 -12.41 -10.24
N GLY A 199 3.81 -13.19 -9.22
CA GLY A 199 4.72 -13.29 -8.07
C GLY A 199 4.29 -14.28 -6.99
N LEU A 200 5.14 -14.31 -5.96
CA LEU A 200 4.98 -15.08 -4.73
C LEU A 200 5.22 -14.15 -3.54
N VAL A 201 4.31 -14.17 -2.61
CA VAL A 201 4.47 -13.57 -1.27
C VAL A 201 4.39 -14.70 -0.26
N ARG A 202 5.47 -14.91 0.50
CA ARG A 202 5.50 -15.87 1.60
C ARG A 202 5.56 -15.12 2.91
N VAL A 203 4.53 -15.24 3.72
CA VAL A 203 4.48 -14.66 5.07
C VAL A 203 5.16 -15.62 6.03
N LEU A 204 6.19 -15.15 6.74
CA LEU A 204 7.05 -15.98 7.58
C LEU A 204 6.46 -16.18 8.98
N PRO A 205 6.85 -17.25 9.70
CA PRO A 205 6.34 -17.58 11.04
C PRO A 205 6.60 -16.51 12.11
N THR A 206 7.60 -15.65 11.88
CA THR A 206 7.95 -14.53 12.78
C THR A 206 7.00 -13.33 12.66
N THR A 207 6.03 -13.40 11.75
CA THR A 207 5.03 -12.36 11.56
C THR A 207 4.03 -12.36 12.71
N ASP A 208 3.79 -11.17 13.28
CA ASP A 208 2.69 -10.89 14.23
C ASP A 208 2.06 -9.56 13.81
N ILE A 209 0.92 -9.65 13.10
CA ILE A 209 0.32 -8.50 12.46
C ILE A 209 -1.15 -8.35 12.79
N THR A 210 -1.59 -7.13 12.97
CA THR A 210 -2.98 -6.77 13.18
C THR A 210 -3.51 -5.93 12.03
N TYR A 211 -4.63 -6.34 11.46
CA TYR A 211 -5.39 -5.59 10.49
C TYR A 211 -6.68 -5.05 11.10
N VAL A 212 -6.91 -3.73 10.97
CA VAL A 212 -8.10 -3.05 11.50
C VAL A 212 -9.15 -2.99 10.42
N MET A 213 -10.25 -3.71 10.61
CA MET A 213 -11.35 -3.85 9.64
C MET A 213 -12.44 -2.78 9.81
N SER A 214 -12.38 -1.98 10.87
CA SER A 214 -13.40 -0.97 11.16
C SER A 214 -13.17 0.30 10.34
N GLU A 215 -14.09 0.61 9.45
CA GLU A 215 -14.10 1.86 8.67
C GLU A 215 -14.14 3.12 9.55
N THR A 216 -14.64 3.01 10.77
CA THR A 216 -14.82 4.14 11.71
C THR A 216 -13.50 4.71 12.22
N VAL A 217 -12.42 3.97 12.20
CA VAL A 217 -11.12 4.40 12.75
C VAL A 217 -10.46 5.47 11.89
N LEU A 218 -10.63 5.43 10.58
CA LEU A 218 -10.03 6.40 9.66
C LEU A 218 -10.71 7.79 9.70
N TYR A 219 -11.96 7.85 10.15
CA TYR A 219 -12.76 9.09 10.13
C TYR A 219 -12.74 9.89 11.46
N GLN A 220 -12.26 9.32 12.56
CA GLN A 220 -12.28 10.01 13.86
C GLN A 220 -11.22 11.10 14.02
N THR A 221 -10.22 11.18 13.17
CA THR A 221 -9.08 12.09 13.39
C THR A 221 -9.27 13.46 12.75
N ASP A 222 -10.07 13.59 11.70
CA ASP A 222 -10.36 14.89 11.08
C ASP A 222 -11.43 15.71 11.84
N ARG A 223 -12.12 15.11 12.81
CA ARG A 223 -13.19 15.77 13.55
C ARG A 223 -12.74 16.55 14.80
N LEU A 224 -11.47 16.49 15.19
CA LEU A 224 -10.99 17.22 16.35
C LEU A 224 -10.45 18.63 16.03
N GLU A 225 -10.28 18.98 14.77
CA GLU A 225 -9.90 20.33 14.35
C GLU A 225 -11.11 21.23 14.04
N ASP A 226 -12.29 20.66 13.78
CA ASP A 226 -13.56 21.40 13.61
C ASP A 226 -14.51 21.16 14.80
N ILE A 227 -14.16 21.69 15.95
CA ILE A 227 -15.07 21.72 17.11
C ILE A 227 -16.11 22.80 16.90
N VAL A 228 -17.30 22.36 16.53
CA VAL A 228 -18.58 23.04 16.31
C VAL A 228 -18.92 23.29 14.84
N THR A 229 -19.43 22.27 14.18
CA THR A 229 -20.24 22.49 12.98
C THR A 229 -21.72 22.54 13.41
N PHE A 230 -22.40 23.66 13.19
CA PHE A 230 -23.85 23.73 13.33
C PHE A 230 -24.47 22.88 12.21
N VAL A 231 -25.05 21.73 12.58
CA VAL A 231 -25.73 20.86 11.63
C VAL A 231 -27.17 21.32 11.51
N ASP A 232 -27.57 21.73 10.33
CA ASP A 232 -28.98 21.92 9.97
C ASP A 232 -29.64 20.54 9.79
N PHE A 233 -30.46 20.13 10.75
CA PHE A 233 -31.16 18.84 10.74
C PHE A 233 -32.24 18.74 9.63
N SER A 234 -32.50 19.79 8.90
CA SER A 234 -33.42 19.82 7.75
C SER A 234 -32.73 19.57 6.40
N ALA A 235 -31.39 19.57 6.37
CA ALA A 235 -30.63 19.24 5.17
C ALA A 235 -30.36 17.71 5.09
N PRO A 236 -30.41 17.09 3.89
CA PRO A 236 -29.98 15.70 3.76
C PRO A 236 -28.52 15.57 4.21
N PRO A 237 -28.14 14.46 4.88
CA PRO A 237 -26.77 14.26 5.30
C PRO A 237 -25.84 14.40 4.10
N PRO A 238 -24.66 15.04 4.26
CA PRO A 238 -23.69 15.13 3.18
C PRO A 238 -23.36 13.72 2.67
N PRO A 239 -23.12 13.56 1.36
CA PRO A 239 -22.73 12.27 0.82
C PRO A 239 -21.51 11.77 1.61
N ARG A 240 -21.57 10.54 2.07
CA ARG A 240 -20.43 9.90 2.72
C ARG A 240 -19.26 9.94 1.74
N ASP A 241 -18.14 10.52 2.16
CA ASP A 241 -16.88 10.37 1.45
C ASP A 241 -16.51 8.88 1.53
N GLU A 242 -16.99 8.11 0.56
CA GLU A 242 -16.49 6.76 0.35
C GLU A 242 -15.02 6.90 -0.02
N ILE A 243 -14.14 6.16 0.66
CA ILE A 243 -12.75 6.03 0.21
C ILE A 243 -12.85 5.58 -1.25
N PRO A 244 -12.39 6.39 -2.22
CA PRO A 244 -12.47 5.99 -3.61
C PRO A 244 -11.75 4.65 -3.73
N ARG A 245 -12.48 3.60 -4.06
CA ARG A 245 -11.87 2.34 -4.48
C ARG A 245 -11.19 2.64 -5.79
N THR A 246 -9.90 2.98 -5.71
CA THR A 246 -9.10 3.24 -6.90
C THR A 246 -8.99 1.92 -7.66
N SER A 247 -9.84 1.70 -8.64
CA SER A 247 -9.71 0.58 -9.55
C SER A 247 -8.64 0.95 -10.56
N PHE A 248 -7.52 0.25 -10.50
CA PHE A 248 -6.50 0.33 -11.53
C PHE A 248 -6.98 -0.49 -12.72
N THR A 249 -7.32 0.15 -13.82
CA THR A 249 -7.63 -0.54 -15.08
C THR A 249 -6.34 -0.89 -15.81
N GLY A 250 -6.35 -1.98 -16.58
CA GLY A 250 -5.18 -2.41 -17.37
C GLY A 250 -4.15 -3.22 -16.59
N ILE A 251 -4.43 -3.63 -15.32
CA ILE A 251 -3.53 -4.49 -14.55
C ILE A 251 -4.07 -5.92 -14.51
N ASP A 252 -3.29 -6.86 -15.01
CA ASP A 252 -3.48 -8.31 -14.84
C ASP A 252 -2.49 -8.83 -13.80
N MET A 253 -2.97 -9.09 -12.57
CA MET A 253 -2.13 -9.58 -11.49
C MET A 253 -2.52 -10.99 -11.09
N ASN A 254 -1.50 -11.83 -10.85
CA ASN A 254 -1.64 -13.14 -10.25
C ASN A 254 -0.49 -13.36 -9.25
N LEU A 255 -0.82 -13.39 -7.97
CA LEU A 255 0.11 -13.60 -6.87
C LEU A 255 -0.24 -14.86 -6.10
N THR A 256 0.76 -15.71 -5.86
CA THR A 256 0.65 -16.78 -4.88
C THR A 256 0.97 -16.20 -3.50
N LEU A 257 0.05 -16.35 -2.56
CA LEU A 257 0.22 -15.98 -1.16
C LEU A 257 0.36 -17.26 -0.34
N SER A 258 1.53 -17.48 0.25
CA SER A 258 1.82 -18.58 1.16
C SER A 258 2.00 -18.05 2.57
N ILE A 259 1.17 -18.47 3.50
CA ILE A 259 1.31 -18.13 4.92
C ILE A 259 1.85 -19.36 5.61
N GLU A 260 3.03 -19.23 6.23
CA GLU A 260 3.66 -20.34 6.95
C GLU A 260 3.04 -20.52 8.33
N ASP A 261 2.99 -21.77 8.78
CA ASP A 261 2.54 -22.09 10.13
C ASP A 261 3.39 -21.36 11.18
N GLY A 262 2.69 -20.71 12.13
CA GLY A 262 3.36 -19.90 13.15
C GLY A 262 3.16 -18.40 12.97
N ALA A 263 2.81 -17.94 11.79
CA ALA A 263 2.41 -16.54 11.58
C ALA A 263 1.16 -16.20 12.39
N MET A 264 1.21 -15.11 13.14
CA MET A 264 0.13 -14.63 13.98
C MET A 264 -0.62 -13.50 13.27
N LEU A 265 -1.91 -13.73 13.01
CA LEU A 265 -2.77 -12.77 12.32
C LEU A 265 -3.91 -12.35 13.24
N ARG A 266 -4.12 -11.06 13.37
CA ARG A 266 -5.22 -10.49 14.13
C ARG A 266 -6.07 -9.56 13.27
N GLY A 267 -7.40 -9.74 13.33
CA GLY A 267 -8.37 -8.82 12.78
C GLY A 267 -9.11 -8.09 13.89
N GLU A 268 -9.15 -6.76 13.88
CA GLU A 268 -9.95 -5.94 14.79
C GLU A 268 -11.19 -5.43 14.06
N PHE A 269 -12.39 -5.70 14.63
CA PHE A 269 -13.68 -5.40 14.00
C PHE A 269 -14.39 -4.20 14.63
N SER A 270 -13.90 -3.70 15.76
CA SER A 270 -14.53 -2.59 16.48
C SER A 270 -13.50 -1.51 16.82
N ALA A 271 -13.95 -0.26 16.82
CA ALA A 271 -13.10 0.91 17.13
C ALA A 271 -12.52 0.87 18.56
N ASP A 272 -13.24 0.25 19.50
CA ASP A 272 -12.81 0.06 20.88
C ASP A 272 -11.87 -1.15 21.06
N LYS A 273 -11.53 -1.86 19.96
CA LYS A 273 -10.67 -3.05 19.92
C LYS A 273 -11.16 -4.23 20.79
N GLN A 274 -12.43 -4.20 21.21
CA GLN A 274 -13.02 -5.24 22.04
C GLN A 274 -13.48 -6.44 21.20
N SER A 275 -13.84 -6.23 19.93
CA SER A 275 -14.18 -7.30 19.00
C SER A 275 -13.01 -7.60 18.09
N TYR A 276 -12.48 -8.81 18.18
CA TYR A 276 -11.32 -9.23 17.39
C TYR A 276 -11.32 -10.73 17.13
N VAL A 277 -10.63 -11.13 16.10
CA VAL A 277 -10.16 -12.49 15.86
C VAL A 277 -8.64 -12.51 15.89
N TYR A 278 -8.08 -13.50 16.54
CA TYR A 278 -6.65 -13.79 16.57
C TYR A 278 -6.48 -15.24 16.15
N VAL A 279 -5.63 -15.49 15.15
CA VAL A 279 -5.39 -16.82 14.60
C VAL A 279 -3.91 -17.04 14.31
N GLN A 280 -3.49 -18.26 14.54
CA GLN A 280 -2.19 -18.78 14.13
C GLN A 280 -2.44 -20.00 13.25
N GLY A 281 -1.78 -20.06 12.11
CA GLY A 281 -1.97 -21.14 11.15
C GLY A 281 -1.27 -20.84 9.85
N GLY A 282 -1.64 -21.58 8.81
CA GLY A 282 -1.01 -21.44 7.51
C GLY A 282 -1.91 -21.85 6.35
N GLY A 283 -1.45 -21.58 5.15
CA GLY A 283 -2.15 -21.95 3.94
C GLY A 283 -1.59 -21.33 2.68
N ASN A 284 -2.05 -21.84 1.56
CA ASN A 284 -1.69 -21.32 0.25
C ASN A 284 -2.92 -20.79 -0.46
N MET A 285 -2.82 -19.58 -0.95
CA MET A 285 -3.88 -18.87 -1.64
C MET A 285 -3.34 -18.25 -2.93
N THR A 286 -4.21 -18.07 -3.89
CA THR A 286 -3.90 -17.33 -5.12
C THR A 286 -4.76 -16.08 -5.15
N MET A 287 -4.13 -14.93 -5.28
CA MET A 287 -4.78 -13.63 -5.40
C MET A 287 -4.68 -13.17 -6.85
N THR A 288 -5.80 -12.83 -7.46
CA THR A 288 -5.88 -12.34 -8.83
C THR A 288 -6.56 -10.98 -8.88
N TYR A 289 -6.00 -10.08 -9.68
CA TYR A 289 -6.62 -8.80 -10.00
C TYR A 289 -6.77 -8.71 -11.52
N SER A 290 -7.99 -8.53 -11.97
CA SER A 290 -8.27 -8.47 -13.40
C SER A 290 -8.11 -7.06 -13.96
N PRO A 291 -7.88 -6.89 -15.30
CA PRO A 291 -7.84 -5.57 -15.95
C PRO A 291 -9.11 -4.74 -15.75
N ALA A 292 -10.23 -5.38 -15.39
CA ALA A 292 -11.49 -4.71 -15.06
C ALA A 292 -11.57 -4.22 -13.59
N GLY A 293 -10.50 -4.37 -12.79
CA GLY A 293 -10.45 -3.91 -11.42
C GLY A 293 -11.08 -4.87 -10.38
N VAL A 294 -11.25 -6.15 -10.73
CA VAL A 294 -11.85 -7.14 -9.82
C VAL A 294 -10.76 -7.92 -9.11
N LEU A 295 -10.77 -7.84 -7.77
CA LEU A 295 -9.87 -8.59 -6.88
C LEU A 295 -10.55 -9.87 -6.39
N ASN A 296 -9.97 -11.02 -6.71
CA ASN A 296 -10.40 -12.32 -6.24
C ASN A 296 -9.28 -13.04 -5.49
N MET A 297 -9.70 -13.96 -4.61
CA MET A 297 -8.80 -14.87 -3.93
C MET A 297 -9.36 -16.29 -4.00
N SER A 298 -8.48 -17.26 -4.15
CA SER A 298 -8.82 -18.69 -4.08
C SER A 298 -7.80 -19.43 -3.23
N GLY A 299 -8.27 -20.41 -2.47
CA GLY A 299 -7.41 -21.22 -1.59
C GLY A 299 -7.92 -21.25 -0.16
N ARG A 300 -7.12 -21.80 0.74
CA ARG A 300 -7.53 -22.07 2.12
C ARG A 300 -6.45 -21.64 3.11
N TYR A 301 -6.90 -21.02 4.20
CA TYR A 301 -6.12 -20.77 5.39
C TYR A 301 -6.62 -21.66 6.52
N THR A 302 -5.78 -22.54 7.04
CA THR A 302 -6.11 -23.47 8.12
C THR A 302 -5.63 -22.90 9.44
N ILE A 303 -6.47 -22.95 10.46
CA ILE A 303 -6.21 -22.42 11.79
C ILE A 303 -5.73 -23.56 12.68
N ASN A 304 -4.55 -23.42 13.26
CA ASN A 304 -3.98 -24.34 14.21
C ASN A 304 -4.32 -23.95 15.65
N GLU A 305 -4.34 -22.65 15.91
CA GLU A 305 -4.73 -22.03 17.19
C GLU A 305 -5.40 -20.70 16.95
N GLY A 306 -6.38 -20.35 17.78
CA GLY A 306 -7.02 -19.05 17.66
C GLY A 306 -7.95 -18.71 18.80
N LYS A 307 -8.25 -17.41 18.89
CA LYS A 307 -9.23 -16.86 19.81
C LYS A 307 -10.08 -15.82 19.10
N MET A 308 -11.35 -15.80 19.41
CA MET A 308 -12.28 -14.81 18.90
C MET A 308 -13.04 -14.18 20.06
N LYS A 309 -13.09 -12.85 20.08
CA LYS A 309 -13.89 -12.08 21.02
C LYS A 309 -14.88 -11.24 20.23
N TYR A 310 -16.15 -11.43 20.47
CA TYR A 310 -17.21 -10.74 19.75
C TYR A 310 -18.36 -10.40 20.68
N THR A 311 -18.98 -9.24 20.48
CA THR A 311 -20.16 -8.81 21.21
C THR A 311 -21.40 -9.29 20.49
N LEU A 312 -22.11 -10.26 21.07
CA LEU A 312 -23.42 -10.67 20.60
C LEU A 312 -24.52 -9.86 21.31
N PRO A 313 -25.64 -9.52 20.65
CA PRO A 313 -26.69 -8.66 21.23
C PRO A 313 -27.30 -9.16 22.55
N VAL A 314 -27.24 -10.47 22.81
CA VAL A 314 -27.85 -11.12 24.00
C VAL A 314 -26.83 -11.73 24.93
N ILE A 315 -25.57 -11.86 24.50
CA ILE A 315 -24.51 -12.50 25.27
C ILE A 315 -23.41 -11.47 25.49
N PRO A 316 -23.03 -11.17 26.75
CA PRO A 316 -21.92 -10.24 27.01
C PRO A 316 -20.62 -10.77 26.40
N LEU A 317 -19.72 -9.86 26.04
CA LEU A 317 -18.40 -10.11 25.46
C LEU A 317 -17.76 -11.37 26.03
N LYS A 318 -17.65 -12.41 25.19
CA LYS A 318 -17.03 -13.69 25.54
C LYS A 318 -15.88 -13.98 24.60
N THR A 319 -14.88 -14.67 25.12
CA THR A 319 -13.71 -15.08 24.36
C THR A 319 -13.81 -16.58 24.06
N PHE A 320 -14.03 -16.91 22.82
CA PHE A 320 -14.09 -18.28 22.33
C PHE A 320 -12.69 -18.73 21.87
N SER A 321 -12.30 -19.94 22.25
CA SER A 321 -11.12 -20.61 21.71
C SER A 321 -11.48 -21.33 20.42
N ILE A 322 -10.81 -21.00 19.32
CA ILE A 322 -11.04 -21.64 18.02
C ILE A 322 -10.32 -22.98 18.01
N HIS A 323 -11.02 -24.03 17.56
CA HIS A 323 -10.48 -25.37 17.51
C HIS A 323 -9.50 -25.55 16.34
N PRO A 324 -8.41 -26.30 16.53
CA PRO A 324 -7.53 -26.70 15.45
C PRO A 324 -8.29 -27.39 14.32
N GLY A 325 -7.90 -27.13 13.07
CA GLY A 325 -8.55 -27.63 11.87
C GLY A 325 -9.77 -26.81 11.41
N SER A 326 -10.14 -25.76 12.14
CA SER A 326 -10.98 -24.69 11.60
C SER A 326 -10.25 -24.01 10.43
N TYR A 327 -11.01 -23.52 9.42
CA TYR A 327 -10.39 -22.90 8.26
C TYR A 327 -11.27 -21.81 7.65
N VAL A 328 -10.62 -20.97 6.86
CA VAL A 328 -11.24 -19.97 6.00
C VAL A 328 -10.93 -20.32 4.55
N GLU A 329 -11.93 -20.43 3.71
CA GLU A 329 -11.80 -20.78 2.30
C GLU A 329 -12.22 -19.60 1.41
N PHE A 330 -11.34 -19.24 0.50
CA PHE A 330 -11.58 -18.18 -0.49
C PHE A 330 -11.93 -18.85 -1.83
N ILE A 331 -13.04 -18.44 -2.42
CA ILE A 331 -13.55 -18.98 -3.71
C ILE A 331 -14.02 -17.88 -4.67
N GLY A 332 -13.59 -16.64 -4.45
CA GLY A 332 -14.01 -15.48 -5.23
C GLY A 332 -13.58 -14.16 -4.58
N PRO A 333 -14.49 -13.19 -4.42
CA PRO A 333 -14.15 -11.89 -3.82
C PRO A 333 -13.50 -12.04 -2.44
N VAL A 334 -12.42 -11.31 -2.19
CA VAL A 334 -11.67 -11.36 -0.91
C VAL A 334 -12.54 -10.97 0.29
N SER A 335 -13.55 -10.12 0.07
CA SER A 335 -14.45 -9.63 1.11
C SER A 335 -15.46 -10.67 1.61
N ASN A 336 -15.68 -11.77 0.87
CA ASN A 336 -16.70 -12.76 1.20
C ASN A 336 -16.16 -14.20 1.22
N PRO A 337 -15.26 -14.53 2.16
CA PRO A 337 -14.76 -15.89 2.33
C PRO A 337 -15.82 -16.82 2.95
N VAL A 338 -15.66 -18.11 2.70
CA VAL A 338 -16.44 -19.16 3.37
C VAL A 338 -15.76 -19.54 4.68
N LEU A 339 -16.49 -19.43 5.78
CA LEU A 339 -16.01 -19.74 7.12
C LEU A 339 -16.37 -21.18 7.52
N HIS A 340 -15.40 -21.89 8.08
CA HIS A 340 -15.60 -23.20 8.70
C HIS A 340 -14.91 -23.17 10.07
N LEU A 341 -15.53 -22.50 11.03
CA LEU A 341 -14.97 -22.28 12.35
C LEU A 341 -15.77 -23.03 13.40
N THR A 342 -15.06 -23.72 14.28
CA THR A 342 -15.63 -24.29 15.52
C THR A 342 -14.87 -23.68 16.68
N ALA A 343 -15.59 -23.11 17.64
CA ALA A 343 -14.99 -22.48 18.80
C ALA A 343 -15.78 -22.80 20.08
N THR A 344 -15.10 -22.83 21.21
CA THR A 344 -15.72 -23.11 22.51
C THR A 344 -15.28 -22.10 23.58
N GLU A 345 -16.21 -21.86 24.51
CA GLU A 345 -15.91 -21.14 25.75
C GLU A 345 -16.46 -21.91 26.94
N ARG A 346 -15.69 -21.96 28.02
CA ARG A 346 -16.08 -22.56 29.26
C ARG A 346 -16.66 -21.54 30.24
N VAL A 347 -17.97 -21.59 30.46
CA VAL A 347 -18.72 -20.70 31.32
C VAL A 347 -19.07 -21.41 32.63
N ARG A 348 -18.93 -20.75 33.75
CA ARG A 348 -19.41 -21.21 35.06
C ARG A 348 -20.65 -20.43 35.43
N SER A 349 -21.71 -21.14 35.78
CA SER A 349 -22.95 -20.54 36.23
C SER A 349 -23.49 -21.27 37.48
N ALA A 350 -24.10 -20.51 38.35
CA ALA A 350 -24.82 -21.09 39.49
C ALA A 350 -26.15 -21.67 39.04
N VAL A 351 -26.32 -22.97 39.19
CA VAL A 351 -27.57 -23.67 38.89
C VAL A 351 -28.30 -23.97 40.19
N SER A 352 -29.53 -23.47 40.30
CA SER A 352 -30.38 -23.74 41.47
C SER A 352 -30.82 -25.23 41.48
N GLN A 353 -30.67 -25.87 42.62
CA GLN A 353 -31.12 -27.25 42.84
C GLN A 353 -32.40 -27.31 43.72
N GLY A 354 -33.25 -26.30 43.62
CA GLY A 354 -34.43 -26.18 44.47
C GLY A 354 -34.07 -25.90 45.93
N GLU A 355 -34.65 -26.63 46.89
CA GLU A 355 -34.42 -26.45 48.34
C GLU A 355 -32.98 -26.77 48.80
N ARG A 356 -32.14 -27.37 47.89
CA ARG A 356 -30.76 -27.75 48.20
C ARG A 356 -29.72 -26.67 47.92
N GLY A 357 -30.14 -25.45 47.58
CA GLY A 357 -29.28 -24.34 47.34
C GLY A 357 -28.77 -24.25 45.87
N SER A 358 -27.72 -23.52 45.59
CA SER A 358 -27.13 -23.37 44.27
C SER A 358 -25.76 -24.05 44.19
N ARG A 359 -25.48 -24.67 43.03
CA ARG A 359 -24.19 -25.30 42.72
C ARG A 359 -23.60 -24.65 41.48
N ASN A 360 -22.32 -24.30 41.56
CA ASN A 360 -21.57 -23.84 40.40
C ASN A 360 -21.29 -25.00 39.43
N VAL A 361 -21.83 -24.92 38.22
CA VAL A 361 -21.64 -25.89 37.15
C VAL A 361 -20.89 -25.22 36.02
N ALA A 362 -19.92 -25.95 35.45
CA ALA A 362 -19.23 -25.51 34.25
C ALA A 362 -19.95 -26.01 33.00
N PHE A 363 -20.19 -25.14 32.05
CA PHE A 363 -20.79 -25.44 30.75
C PHE A 363 -19.80 -25.07 29.67
N ASP A 364 -19.63 -25.94 28.68
CA ASP A 364 -18.90 -25.61 27.45
C ASP A 364 -19.94 -25.13 26.41
N VAL A 365 -19.83 -23.86 26.05
CA VAL A 365 -20.65 -23.21 25.04
C VAL A 365 -19.93 -23.31 23.71
N GLY A 366 -20.50 -23.98 22.74
CA GLY A 366 -19.96 -24.15 21.39
C GLY A 366 -20.52 -23.11 20.42
N LEU A 367 -19.67 -22.54 19.60
CA LEU A 367 -20.00 -21.72 18.44
C LEU A 367 -19.52 -22.42 17.18
N LYS A 368 -20.39 -22.59 16.22
CA LYS A 368 -20.05 -23.11 14.89
C LYS A 368 -20.47 -22.08 13.84
N LEU A 369 -19.50 -21.57 13.11
CA LEU A 369 -19.71 -20.68 11.97
C LEU A 369 -19.44 -21.49 10.69
N THR A 370 -20.45 -21.56 9.85
CA THR A 370 -20.37 -22.22 8.54
C THR A 370 -21.12 -21.34 7.56
N ASN A 371 -20.51 -20.99 6.46
CA ASN A 371 -21.06 -20.20 5.36
C ASN A 371 -20.27 -18.90 5.12
N THR A 372 -20.72 -18.11 4.15
CA THR A 372 -20.18 -16.79 3.84
C THR A 372 -20.51 -15.77 4.94
N LEU A 373 -19.84 -14.63 4.91
CA LEU A 373 -20.07 -13.53 5.86
C LEU A 373 -21.34 -12.71 5.55
N ASP A 374 -21.92 -12.88 4.35
CA ASP A 374 -23.17 -12.23 3.92
C ASP A 374 -24.42 -13.03 4.32
#